data_6c2cd37d7eb5927117f104e110c79d3e
#
_entry.id   6c2cd37d7eb5927117f104e110c79d3e
#
_cell.length_a   1.000
_cell.length_b   1.000
_cell.length_c   1.000
_cell.angle_alpha   90.00
_cell.angle_beta   90.00
_cell.angle_gamma   90.00
#
_symmetry.space_group_name_H-M   'P 1'
#
loop_
_entity.id
_entity.type
_entity.pdbx_description
1 polymer ?
#
loop_
_entity_poly.entity_id
_entity_poly.type
_entity_poly.pdbx_seq_one_letter_code
_entity_poly.pdbx_strand_id
1 'polypeptide(L)'
;MSQQTRSRARRRRIHRRLAVASLSFFVLACEEGVVYPGGEIVAGFFILPSSVRVSVTGVFQLLANARNGAGITLPIDDVVWSSRDTLVASIDALGLLTAHAEGETVISATLGSDVATVSLTVDPPPAASWAEHVCAWASGGSVYCWGRGVSGELGGGDRNGSLVPRLVPFQGVLRSVTTGAGHSCGVMDSGDTWCWGRGAEGQLGGGTILSSLSPQFIAGAAFHFLKVAAGGRHTCGLTVESRIRCWGWNNDGQLGNATTVGLRDPVLIESGLRFKDVSAGARHTCAVAEDGLMWCWGANDRGQLGDATTTDSQRPVRVATEARFLSVSAGADHTCALDEGQLAQCWGANTSAQLGRGHLEDRSHPTPLSFGFRYESISAGLYHTCALRAGGQLYCWGEGSAGQLGIGDNVLHGNPQLIGDKTYQSVFAGSSFSCAVERVSLRAYCWGTGSFGQLGQGLVRSVNVPSIVSGEVQFRQIGR
;
A
#
# COMPACT_ATOMS: atom_id res chain seq x y z
N MET A 1 -75.06 -4.53 -5.58
CA MET A 1 -75.72 -3.33 -6.15
C MET A 1 -74.65 -2.65 -6.98
N SER A 2 -74.77 -2.88 -8.30
CA SER A 2 -75.21 -2.01 -9.38
C SER A 2 -74.25 -0.90 -9.69
N GLN A 3 -73.74 -0.64 -10.84
CA GLN A 3 -73.90 -0.99 -12.30
C GLN A 3 -72.76 -0.09 -12.95
N GLN A 4 -71.94 -0.61 -13.84
CA GLN A 4 -71.95 -0.51 -15.30
C GLN A 4 -72.39 0.88 -15.87
N THR A 5 -71.49 1.46 -16.74
CA THR A 5 -71.80 1.52 -18.17
C THR A 5 -70.61 2.01 -19.03
N ARG A 6 -70.59 1.38 -20.22
CA ARG A 6 -69.73 1.59 -21.41
C ARG A 6 -70.16 2.79 -22.26
N SER A 7 -69.26 3.36 -23.11
CA SER A 7 -69.41 3.57 -24.57
C SER A 7 -68.25 4.29 -25.17
N ARG A 8 -67.48 3.72 -26.08
CA ARG A 8 -67.56 3.65 -27.57
C ARG A 8 -67.39 4.98 -28.32
N ALA A 9 -66.23 5.05 -28.93
CA ALA A 9 -65.84 5.34 -30.32
C ALA A 9 -66.47 6.50 -31.10
N ARG A 10 -65.62 7.24 -31.79
CA ARG A 10 -65.75 7.56 -33.23
C ARG A 10 -64.47 8.14 -33.87
N ARG A 11 -64.05 7.45 -34.94
CA ARG A 11 -63.09 7.93 -35.96
C ARG A 11 -63.68 9.07 -36.74
N ARG A 12 -62.83 10.07 -37.19
CA ARG A 12 -63.05 10.78 -38.48
C ARG A 12 -61.68 11.03 -39.12
N ARG A 13 -61.53 10.45 -40.33
CA ARG A 13 -60.55 10.84 -41.38
C ARG A 13 -61.08 12.08 -42.09
N ILE A 14 -60.18 13.03 -42.45
CA ILE A 14 -60.36 13.89 -43.60
C ILE A 14 -59.01 14.09 -44.30
N HIS A 15 -59.04 14.02 -45.64
CA HIS A 15 -57.93 14.00 -46.59
C HIS A 15 -57.54 15.40 -47.10
N ARG A 16 -56.29 15.51 -47.52
CA ARG A 16 -55.72 16.26 -48.67
C ARG A 16 -55.52 17.78 -48.59
N ARG A 17 -54.26 18.23 -48.77
CA ARG A 17 -53.80 18.73 -50.08
C ARG A 17 -52.31 18.98 -50.08
N LEU A 18 -51.62 18.55 -51.17
CA LEU A 18 -50.24 18.83 -51.49
C LEU A 18 -50.06 20.34 -51.80
N ALA A 19 -48.91 20.88 -51.38
CA ALA A 19 -48.23 21.96 -52.02
C ALA A 19 -46.71 21.66 -52.09
N VAL A 20 -46.19 21.54 -53.30
CA VAL A 20 -44.77 21.36 -53.60
C VAL A 20 -44.11 22.73 -53.54
N ALA A 21 -43.10 22.87 -52.70
CA ALA A 21 -42.12 23.97 -52.80
C ALA A 21 -40.71 23.38 -52.62
N SER A 22 -39.94 23.47 -53.67
CA SER A 22 -38.50 23.12 -53.73
C SER A 22 -37.71 24.03 -52.80
N LEU A 23 -36.96 23.45 -51.89
CA LEU A 23 -35.86 24.15 -51.21
C LEU A 23 -34.62 23.28 -51.10
N SER A 24 -33.52 23.89 -51.39
CA SER A 24 -32.17 23.45 -51.52
C SER A 24 -31.68 22.60 -50.32
N PHE A 25 -30.97 21.50 -50.63
CA PHE A 25 -30.23 20.69 -49.68
C PHE A 25 -29.10 21.51 -49.05
N PHE A 26 -29.24 21.82 -47.75
CA PHE A 26 -28.15 21.97 -46.84
C PHE A 26 -28.02 20.64 -46.08
N VAL A 27 -27.00 19.88 -46.41
CA VAL A 27 -26.60 18.74 -45.60
C VAL A 27 -25.95 19.32 -44.35
N LEU A 28 -26.72 19.48 -43.27
CA LEU A 28 -26.15 19.50 -41.93
C LEU A 28 -25.79 18.06 -41.60
N ALA A 29 -24.51 17.76 -41.46
CA ALA A 29 -24.06 16.56 -40.76
C ALA A 29 -24.58 16.68 -39.33
N CYS A 30 -25.61 15.88 -38.97
CA CYS A 30 -25.95 15.61 -37.59
C CYS A 30 -24.80 14.76 -37.05
N GLU A 31 -23.98 15.28 -36.17
CA GLU A 31 -23.26 14.46 -35.23
C GLU A 31 -24.33 13.73 -34.38
N GLU A 32 -24.42 12.40 -34.53
CA GLU A 32 -25.27 11.58 -33.71
C GLU A 32 -24.67 11.52 -32.32
N GLY A 33 -24.97 12.49 -31.47
CA GLY A 33 -24.69 12.43 -30.02
C GLY A 33 -25.57 11.36 -29.36
N VAL A 34 -25.07 10.69 -28.36
CA VAL A 34 -25.82 9.72 -27.56
C VAL A 34 -27.00 10.42 -26.90
N VAL A 35 -28.23 9.98 -27.23
CA VAL A 35 -29.50 10.53 -26.71
C VAL A 35 -29.99 9.66 -25.54
N TYR A 36 -30.11 10.26 -24.38
CA TYR A 36 -30.57 9.59 -23.16
C TYR A 36 -32.10 9.51 -23.04
N PRO A 37 -32.65 8.64 -22.14
CA PRO A 37 -34.05 8.63 -21.78
C PRO A 37 -34.48 10.00 -21.22
N GLY A 38 -35.13 10.82 -22.04
CA GLY A 38 -35.48 12.22 -21.76
C GLY A 38 -35.16 13.17 -22.88
N GLY A 39 -34.41 12.72 -23.93
CA GLY A 39 -34.08 13.48 -25.14
C GLY A 39 -32.92 14.47 -25.00
N GLU A 40 -32.13 14.38 -23.91
CA GLU A 40 -30.94 15.24 -23.73
C GLU A 40 -29.70 14.66 -24.42
N ILE A 41 -28.91 15.51 -25.04
CA ILE A 41 -27.66 15.17 -25.74
C ILE A 41 -26.50 15.38 -24.78
N VAL A 42 -25.60 14.37 -24.67
CA VAL A 42 -24.35 14.49 -23.94
C VAL A 42 -23.42 15.42 -24.69
N ALA A 43 -22.99 16.49 -24.02
CA ALA A 43 -21.99 17.44 -24.53
C ALA A 43 -20.58 17.21 -23.96
N GLY A 44 -20.46 16.37 -22.92
CA GLY A 44 -19.19 15.97 -22.34
C GLY A 44 -19.32 14.73 -21.48
N PHE A 45 -18.45 13.73 -21.75
CA PHE A 45 -18.33 12.49 -20.99
C PHE A 45 -16.91 12.41 -20.41
N PHE A 46 -16.76 12.14 -19.11
CA PHE A 46 -15.48 12.18 -18.42
C PHE A 46 -15.45 11.30 -17.19
N ILE A 47 -14.23 10.91 -16.78
CA ILE A 47 -13.97 10.13 -15.56
C ILE A 47 -13.41 11.05 -14.46
N LEU A 48 -13.85 10.84 -13.25
CA LEU A 48 -13.31 11.49 -12.04
C LEU A 48 -12.66 10.46 -11.10
N PRO A 49 -11.49 10.83 -10.53
CA PRO A 49 -10.63 11.96 -10.88
C PRO A 49 -9.96 11.80 -12.25
N SER A 50 -9.43 12.87 -12.81
CA SER A 50 -8.77 12.90 -14.14
C SER A 50 -7.42 12.21 -14.21
N SER A 51 -6.83 11.86 -13.08
CA SER A 51 -5.65 11.00 -12.93
C SER A 51 -5.74 10.22 -11.64
N VAL A 52 -5.26 9.00 -11.64
CA VAL A 52 -5.29 8.11 -10.46
C VAL A 52 -3.91 7.56 -10.20
N ARG A 53 -3.52 7.59 -8.93
CA ARG A 53 -2.32 6.94 -8.43
C ARG A 53 -2.71 6.08 -7.23
N VAL A 54 -2.42 4.79 -7.29
CA VAL A 54 -2.71 3.81 -6.24
C VAL A 54 -1.50 2.93 -6.01
N SER A 55 -1.34 2.40 -4.81
CA SER A 55 -0.34 1.36 -4.56
C SER A 55 -0.84 0.01 -5.08
N VAL A 56 0.07 -0.90 -5.37
CA VAL A 56 -0.27 -2.31 -5.64
C VAL A 56 -1.18 -2.81 -4.53
N THR A 57 -2.25 -3.53 -4.88
CA THR A 57 -3.36 -3.94 -4.00
C THR A 57 -4.33 -2.83 -3.59
N GLY A 58 -4.10 -1.60 -4.02
CA GLY A 58 -5.04 -0.51 -3.81
C GLY A 58 -6.34 -0.75 -4.59
N VAL A 59 -7.45 -0.44 -3.93
CA VAL A 59 -8.78 -0.40 -4.55
C VAL A 59 -9.21 1.06 -4.62
N PHE A 60 -9.76 1.48 -5.75
CA PHE A 60 -10.15 2.86 -5.95
C PHE A 60 -11.46 2.94 -6.76
N GLN A 61 -12.40 3.75 -6.28
CA GLN A 61 -13.66 3.98 -6.99
C GLN A 61 -13.48 5.08 -8.03
N LEU A 62 -13.65 4.75 -9.31
CA LEU A 62 -13.78 5.71 -10.40
C LEU A 62 -15.25 6.04 -10.62
N LEU A 63 -15.53 7.28 -10.99
CA LEU A 63 -16.86 7.75 -11.32
C LEU A 63 -16.88 8.26 -12.76
N ALA A 64 -17.72 7.68 -13.60
CA ALA A 64 -18.03 8.23 -14.90
C ALA A 64 -19.13 9.28 -14.75
N ASN A 65 -19.03 10.38 -15.47
CA ASN A 65 -19.99 11.48 -15.46
C ASN A 65 -20.24 11.97 -16.87
N ALA A 66 -21.48 12.34 -17.14
CA ALA A 66 -21.87 13.04 -18.37
C ALA A 66 -22.49 14.40 -18.05
N ARG A 67 -22.36 15.36 -18.95
CA ARG A 67 -22.96 16.69 -18.86
C ARG A 67 -23.65 17.06 -20.16
N ASN A 68 -24.75 17.77 -20.07
CA ASN A 68 -25.40 18.38 -21.23
C ASN A 68 -24.73 19.69 -21.64
N GLY A 69 -25.18 20.31 -22.75
CA GLY A 69 -24.66 21.57 -23.26
C GLY A 69 -24.82 22.77 -22.31
N ALA A 70 -25.66 22.68 -21.29
CA ALA A 70 -25.80 23.64 -20.20
C ALA A 70 -24.89 23.36 -18.99
N GLY A 71 -24.08 22.31 -19.04
CA GLY A 71 -23.16 21.90 -17.96
C GLY A 71 -23.83 21.14 -16.81
N ILE A 72 -25.09 20.75 -16.95
CA ILE A 72 -25.83 19.98 -15.94
C ILE A 72 -25.38 18.53 -16.03
N THR A 73 -25.07 17.91 -14.87
CA THR A 73 -24.74 16.50 -14.77
C THR A 73 -25.97 15.63 -15.06
N LEU A 74 -25.81 14.68 -15.97
CA LEU A 74 -26.84 13.73 -16.37
C LEU A 74 -26.68 12.41 -15.60
N PRO A 75 -27.76 11.76 -15.19
CA PRO A 75 -27.70 10.39 -14.74
C PRO A 75 -27.27 9.51 -15.92
N ILE A 76 -26.34 8.61 -15.70
CA ILE A 76 -25.84 7.70 -16.72
C ILE A 76 -25.95 6.26 -16.22
N ASP A 77 -26.52 5.41 -17.08
CA ASP A 77 -26.58 3.95 -16.93
C ASP A 77 -25.77 3.32 -18.08
N ASP A 78 -25.46 2.05 -18.01
CA ASP A 78 -24.81 1.27 -19.08
C ASP A 78 -23.39 1.72 -19.45
N VAL A 79 -22.62 2.23 -18.50
CA VAL A 79 -21.19 2.53 -18.71
C VAL A 79 -20.39 1.23 -18.74
N VAL A 80 -19.64 1.02 -19.83
CA VAL A 80 -18.73 -0.12 -19.98
C VAL A 80 -17.33 0.31 -19.59
N TRP A 81 -16.80 -0.29 -18.55
CA TRP A 81 -15.43 -0.06 -18.07
C TRP A 81 -14.45 -1.07 -18.66
N SER A 82 -13.23 -0.62 -18.92
CA SER A 82 -12.15 -1.50 -19.36
C SER A 82 -10.77 -0.98 -18.90
N SER A 83 -9.84 -1.91 -18.70
CA SER A 83 -8.42 -1.60 -18.47
C SER A 83 -7.62 -2.04 -19.70
N ARG A 84 -6.68 -1.21 -20.12
CA ARG A 84 -5.77 -1.51 -21.23
C ARG A 84 -4.79 -2.63 -20.88
N ASP A 85 -4.39 -2.71 -19.60
CA ASP A 85 -3.54 -3.79 -19.08
C ASP A 85 -4.13 -4.31 -17.76
N THR A 86 -4.79 -5.46 -17.85
CA THR A 86 -5.43 -6.12 -16.71
C THR A 86 -4.44 -6.80 -15.77
N LEU A 87 -3.17 -6.96 -16.17
CA LEU A 87 -2.11 -7.42 -15.27
C LEU A 87 -1.65 -6.30 -14.32
N VAL A 88 -1.75 -5.03 -14.75
CA VAL A 88 -1.46 -3.87 -13.91
C VAL A 88 -2.65 -3.53 -13.03
N ALA A 89 -3.85 -3.43 -13.59
CA ALA A 89 -5.06 -3.19 -12.85
C ALA A 89 -6.31 -3.67 -13.60
N SER A 90 -7.30 -4.16 -12.88
CA SER A 90 -8.64 -4.47 -13.39
C SER A 90 -9.66 -3.44 -12.90
N ILE A 91 -10.80 -3.36 -13.60
CA ILE A 91 -11.92 -2.53 -13.19
C ILE A 91 -13.21 -3.31 -13.40
N ASP A 92 -14.11 -3.25 -12.44
CA ASP A 92 -15.40 -3.93 -12.53
C ASP A 92 -16.48 -3.06 -13.22
N ALA A 93 -17.67 -3.63 -13.41
CA ALA A 93 -18.78 -2.93 -14.04
C ALA A 93 -19.30 -1.71 -13.25
N LEU A 94 -18.97 -1.60 -11.98
CA LEU A 94 -19.34 -0.47 -11.12
C LEU A 94 -18.27 0.61 -11.06
N GLY A 95 -17.15 0.44 -11.80
CA GLY A 95 -16.02 1.39 -11.79
C GLY A 95 -15.10 1.21 -10.59
N LEU A 96 -15.17 0.07 -9.88
CA LEU A 96 -14.23 -0.25 -8.82
C LEU A 96 -12.95 -0.82 -9.44
N LEU A 97 -11.90 -0.03 -9.38
CA LEU A 97 -10.56 -0.36 -9.84
C LEU A 97 -9.82 -1.16 -8.77
N THR A 98 -9.15 -2.23 -9.18
CA THR A 98 -8.24 -3.03 -8.33
C THR A 98 -6.86 -3.07 -8.98
N ALA A 99 -5.86 -2.58 -8.27
CA ALA A 99 -4.47 -2.59 -8.71
C ALA A 99 -3.81 -3.94 -8.37
N HIS A 100 -3.18 -4.60 -9.35
CA HIS A 100 -2.60 -5.93 -9.23
C HIS A 100 -1.07 -5.91 -9.24
N ALA A 101 -0.47 -5.13 -10.12
CA ALA A 101 0.97 -5.01 -10.27
C ALA A 101 1.36 -3.55 -10.48
N GLU A 102 2.59 -3.22 -10.08
CA GLU A 102 3.22 -1.94 -10.38
C GLU A 102 3.27 -1.69 -11.90
N GLY A 103 3.05 -0.45 -12.30
CA GLY A 103 3.12 -0.04 -13.70
C GLY A 103 2.15 1.09 -14.02
N GLU A 104 2.05 1.38 -15.31
CA GLU A 104 1.12 2.37 -15.83
C GLU A 104 0.12 1.68 -16.79
N THR A 105 -1.13 2.04 -16.66
CA THR A 105 -2.18 1.60 -17.60
C THR A 105 -3.18 2.73 -17.82
N VAL A 106 -4.09 2.51 -18.75
CA VAL A 106 -5.20 3.44 -19.03
C VAL A 106 -6.51 2.72 -18.74
N ILE A 107 -7.34 3.35 -17.95
CA ILE A 107 -8.71 2.92 -17.71
C ILE A 107 -9.63 3.72 -18.63
N SER A 108 -10.55 3.03 -19.27
CA SER A 108 -11.52 3.63 -20.18
C SER A 108 -12.95 3.37 -19.69
N ALA A 109 -13.80 4.38 -19.78
CA ALA A 109 -15.23 4.26 -19.66
C ALA A 109 -15.87 4.56 -21.03
N THR A 110 -16.78 3.71 -21.48
CA THR A 110 -17.48 3.86 -22.77
C THR A 110 -18.97 3.98 -22.52
N LEU A 111 -19.59 4.95 -23.17
CA LEU A 111 -21.01 5.23 -23.09
C LEU A 111 -21.52 5.48 -24.51
N GLY A 112 -22.15 4.46 -25.12
CA GLY A 112 -22.51 4.49 -26.54
C GLY A 112 -21.27 4.63 -27.43
N SER A 113 -21.14 5.74 -28.15
CA SER A 113 -19.96 6.08 -28.98
C SER A 113 -18.88 6.88 -28.22
N ASP A 114 -19.20 7.40 -27.05
CA ASP A 114 -18.31 8.29 -26.29
C ASP A 114 -17.36 7.48 -25.41
N VAL A 115 -16.08 7.85 -25.42
CA VAL A 115 -15.03 7.20 -24.63
C VAL A 115 -14.29 8.24 -23.80
N ALA A 116 -14.29 8.05 -22.49
CA ALA A 116 -13.44 8.79 -21.58
C ALA A 116 -12.30 7.91 -21.07
N THR A 117 -11.14 8.51 -20.84
CA THR A 117 -9.97 7.77 -20.35
C THR A 117 -9.33 8.45 -19.15
N VAL A 118 -8.71 7.67 -18.28
CA VAL A 118 -7.88 8.15 -17.16
C VAL A 118 -6.58 7.36 -17.12
N SER A 119 -5.47 8.08 -16.98
CA SER A 119 -4.17 7.44 -16.72
C SER A 119 -4.09 6.97 -15.29
N LEU A 120 -3.73 5.72 -15.11
CA LEU A 120 -3.51 5.07 -13.83
C LEU A 120 -2.02 4.76 -13.68
N THR A 121 -1.43 5.22 -12.59
CA THR A 121 -0.12 4.76 -12.11
C THR A 121 -0.33 3.91 -10.88
N VAL A 122 0.15 2.67 -10.93
CA VAL A 122 0.18 1.77 -9.78
C VAL A 122 1.58 1.76 -9.20
N ASP A 123 1.71 2.31 -8.01
CA ASP A 123 2.97 2.38 -7.29
C ASP A 123 3.27 1.06 -6.58
N PRO A 124 4.56 0.69 -6.46
CA PRO A 124 4.94 -0.42 -5.59
C PRO A 124 4.48 -0.15 -4.16
N PRO A 125 4.07 -1.18 -3.43
CA PRO A 125 3.64 -1.01 -2.06
C PRO A 125 4.81 -0.54 -1.18
N PRO A 126 4.61 0.36 -0.18
CA PRO A 126 5.65 0.89 0.71
C PRO A 126 6.22 -0.17 1.66
N ALA A 127 7.47 -0.04 2.03
CA ALA A 127 8.23 -1.01 2.84
C ALA A 127 8.31 -0.62 4.33
N ALA A 128 8.25 -1.61 5.24
CA ALA A 128 8.62 -1.45 6.66
C ALA A 128 8.95 -2.77 7.34
N SER A 129 10.14 -2.90 7.96
CA SER A 129 10.44 -3.85 9.04
C SER A 129 11.85 -3.65 9.59
N TRP A 130 12.15 -4.17 10.81
CA TRP A 130 13.49 -4.13 11.43
C TRP A 130 14.01 -5.53 11.63
N ALA A 131 13.91 -6.30 10.61
CA ALA A 131 14.46 -7.63 10.49
C ALA A 131 16.00 -7.60 10.37
N GLU A 132 16.63 -8.71 10.70
CA GLU A 132 18.01 -9.02 10.37
C GLU A 132 18.08 -9.91 9.11
N HIS A 133 17.00 -9.98 8.37
CA HIS A 133 16.86 -10.66 7.08
C HIS A 133 16.06 -9.77 6.14
N VAL A 134 16.15 -10.09 4.88
CA VAL A 134 15.44 -9.38 3.80
C VAL A 134 14.72 -10.39 2.95
N CYS A 135 13.51 -10.09 2.56
CA CYS A 135 12.83 -10.77 1.46
C CYS A 135 12.52 -9.78 0.35
N ALA A 136 12.66 -10.20 -0.88
CA ALA A 136 12.39 -9.39 -2.06
C ALA A 136 11.61 -10.18 -3.10
N TRP A 137 10.76 -9.48 -3.82
CA TRP A 137 9.93 -10.02 -4.87
C TRP A 137 10.55 -9.70 -6.23
N ALA A 138 10.83 -10.76 -7.01
CA ALA A 138 11.44 -10.66 -8.33
C ALA A 138 10.39 -10.44 -9.43
N SER A 139 10.83 -9.94 -10.57
CA SER A 139 9.97 -9.64 -11.73
C SER A 139 9.17 -10.84 -12.26
N GLY A 140 9.60 -12.08 -11.97
CA GLY A 140 8.89 -13.32 -12.30
C GLY A 140 7.90 -13.80 -11.23
N GLY A 141 7.64 -13.03 -10.17
CA GLY A 141 6.76 -13.43 -9.07
C GLY A 141 7.42 -14.32 -8.02
N SER A 142 8.68 -14.70 -8.21
CA SER A 142 9.46 -15.48 -7.25
C SER A 142 9.92 -14.61 -6.09
N VAL A 143 9.97 -15.18 -4.89
CA VAL A 143 10.48 -14.52 -3.68
C VAL A 143 11.87 -15.05 -3.36
N TYR A 144 12.76 -14.14 -3.03
CA TYR A 144 14.09 -14.44 -2.56
C TYR A 144 14.28 -13.82 -1.18
N CYS A 145 14.86 -14.60 -0.24
CA CYS A 145 15.19 -14.11 1.09
C CYS A 145 16.68 -14.34 1.37
N TRP A 146 17.30 -13.46 2.19
CA TRP A 146 18.68 -13.58 2.61
C TRP A 146 18.91 -12.88 3.95
N GLY A 147 20.07 -13.11 4.56
CA GLY A 147 20.41 -12.64 5.89
C GLY A 147 20.28 -13.73 6.93
N ARG A 148 19.83 -13.39 8.13
CA ARG A 148 19.64 -14.32 9.24
C ARG A 148 18.58 -15.37 8.89
N GLY A 149 18.80 -16.65 9.34
CA GLY A 149 17.91 -17.76 9.02
C GLY A 149 17.59 -18.68 10.22
N VAL A 150 18.04 -18.34 11.42
CA VAL A 150 18.02 -19.24 12.61
C VAL A 150 16.63 -19.66 13.08
N SER A 151 15.61 -18.93 12.76
CA SER A 151 14.20 -19.27 13.06
C SER A 151 13.45 -19.84 11.85
N GLY A 152 14.11 -19.95 10.67
CA GLY A 152 13.47 -20.31 9.41
C GLY A 152 12.91 -19.13 8.64
N GLU A 153 13.26 -17.90 9.03
CA GLU A 153 12.75 -16.65 8.46
C GLU A 153 13.05 -16.47 6.97
N LEU A 154 14.00 -17.26 6.40
CA LEU A 154 14.29 -17.29 4.96
C LEU A 154 13.36 -18.23 4.18
N GLY A 155 12.57 -19.06 4.83
CA GLY A 155 11.59 -19.96 4.21
C GLY A 155 12.18 -21.08 3.34
N GLY A 156 13.48 -21.32 3.42
CA GLY A 156 14.21 -22.28 2.56
C GLY A 156 14.17 -23.74 3.01
N GLY A 157 13.40 -24.09 4.06
CA GLY A 157 13.29 -25.44 4.62
C GLY A 157 14.35 -25.78 5.66
N ASP A 158 15.24 -24.85 6.03
CA ASP A 158 16.29 -25.04 7.02
C ASP A 158 16.44 -23.80 7.93
N ARG A 159 17.42 -23.83 8.85
CA ARG A 159 17.75 -22.74 9.78
C ARG A 159 19.04 -22.00 9.42
N ASN A 160 19.53 -22.19 8.20
CA ASN A 160 20.75 -21.55 7.74
C ASN A 160 20.46 -20.11 7.28
N GLY A 161 21.32 -19.18 7.68
CA GLY A 161 21.37 -17.86 7.07
C GLY A 161 21.89 -17.92 5.63
N SER A 162 21.68 -16.85 4.87
CA SER A 162 22.22 -16.76 3.51
C SER A 162 22.93 -15.42 3.30
N LEU A 163 24.10 -15.46 2.72
CA LEU A 163 24.88 -14.28 2.35
C LEU A 163 24.47 -13.70 0.99
N VAL A 164 23.62 -14.41 0.25
CA VAL A 164 23.14 -14.05 -1.08
C VAL A 164 21.63 -14.31 -1.18
N PRO A 165 20.91 -13.68 -2.11
CA PRO A 165 19.50 -14.00 -2.35
C PRO A 165 19.26 -15.49 -2.58
N ARG A 166 18.43 -16.11 -1.75
CA ARG A 166 18.04 -17.52 -1.82
C ARG A 166 16.56 -17.60 -2.21
N LEU A 167 16.25 -18.39 -3.24
CA LEU A 167 14.88 -18.63 -3.68
C LEU A 167 14.09 -19.32 -2.55
N VAL A 168 12.93 -18.76 -2.21
CA VAL A 168 11.94 -19.41 -1.35
C VAL A 168 11.20 -20.46 -2.19
N PRO A 169 11.23 -21.75 -1.82
CA PRO A 169 10.52 -22.80 -2.57
C PRO A 169 9.01 -22.67 -2.30
N PHE A 170 8.33 -21.90 -3.13
CA PHE A 170 6.92 -21.60 -2.99
C PHE A 170 6.17 -21.89 -4.30
N GLN A 171 5.03 -22.58 -4.21
CA GLN A 171 4.18 -22.82 -5.38
C GLN A 171 3.15 -21.70 -5.48
N GLY A 172 3.29 -20.87 -6.48
CA GLY A 172 2.41 -19.73 -6.77
C GLY A 172 3.17 -18.42 -6.85
N VAL A 173 2.44 -17.37 -7.18
CA VAL A 173 2.97 -16.00 -7.34
C VAL A 173 2.52 -15.17 -6.15
N LEU A 174 3.48 -14.71 -5.36
CA LEU A 174 3.23 -13.72 -4.31
C LEU A 174 3.23 -12.32 -4.94
N ARG A 175 2.26 -11.51 -4.60
CA ARG A 175 2.18 -10.10 -5.01
C ARG A 175 2.84 -9.14 -4.03
N SER A 176 3.05 -9.59 -2.78
CA SER A 176 3.77 -8.81 -1.78
C SER A 176 4.43 -9.73 -0.75
N VAL A 177 5.52 -9.27 -0.17
CA VAL A 177 6.22 -9.93 0.94
C VAL A 177 6.57 -8.89 1.99
N THR A 178 6.43 -9.25 3.25
CA THR A 178 6.79 -8.41 4.40
C THR A 178 7.69 -9.20 5.35
N THR A 179 8.58 -8.49 6.02
CA THR A 179 9.52 -9.08 6.98
C THR A 179 9.40 -8.40 8.34
N GLY A 180 9.17 -9.19 9.39
CA GLY A 180 9.20 -8.76 10.77
C GLY A 180 10.56 -9.07 11.44
N ALA A 181 10.64 -8.98 12.77
CA ALA A 181 11.92 -9.20 13.47
C ALA A 181 12.48 -10.64 13.35
N GLY A 182 11.67 -11.62 13.07
CA GLY A 182 12.12 -13.02 12.91
C GLY A 182 11.15 -13.88 12.13
N HIS A 183 10.21 -13.28 11.41
CA HIS A 183 9.26 -13.98 10.56
C HIS A 183 9.01 -13.18 9.28
N SER A 184 8.52 -13.86 8.28
CA SER A 184 8.16 -13.28 6.99
C SER A 184 6.74 -13.72 6.62
N CYS A 185 6.01 -12.89 5.91
CA CYS A 185 4.70 -13.23 5.35
C CYS A 185 4.59 -12.75 3.90
N GLY A 186 3.81 -13.47 3.11
CA GLY A 186 3.52 -13.11 1.73
C GLY A 186 2.04 -13.28 1.41
N VAL A 187 1.53 -12.42 0.54
CA VAL A 187 0.15 -12.43 0.07
C VAL A 187 0.13 -12.77 -1.41
N MET A 188 -0.72 -13.71 -1.81
CA MET A 188 -0.97 -14.08 -3.22
C MET A 188 -1.99 -13.14 -3.86
N ASP A 189 -2.08 -13.19 -5.19
CA ASP A 189 -3.13 -12.46 -5.93
C ASP A 189 -4.55 -12.89 -5.53
N SER A 190 -4.72 -14.16 -5.13
CA SER A 190 -5.98 -14.66 -4.56
C SER A 190 -6.36 -14.04 -3.21
N GLY A 191 -5.42 -13.35 -2.53
CA GLY A 191 -5.58 -12.90 -1.15
C GLY A 191 -5.15 -13.95 -0.12
N ASP A 192 -4.77 -15.15 -0.55
CA ASP A 192 -4.22 -16.18 0.32
C ASP A 192 -2.90 -15.71 0.92
N THR A 193 -2.72 -15.99 2.20
CA THR A 193 -1.56 -15.49 2.94
C THR A 193 -0.76 -16.63 3.55
N TRP A 194 0.56 -16.50 3.45
CA TRP A 194 1.53 -17.48 3.92
C TRP A 194 2.54 -16.79 4.81
N CYS A 195 2.84 -17.40 5.97
CA CYS A 195 3.86 -16.90 6.88
C CYS A 195 4.86 -18.01 7.22
N TRP A 196 6.11 -17.61 7.55
CA TRP A 196 7.19 -18.52 7.93
C TRP A 196 8.18 -17.82 8.86
N GLY A 197 9.08 -18.61 9.47
CA GLY A 197 10.03 -18.11 10.45
C GLY A 197 9.57 -18.37 11.87
N ARG A 198 9.87 -17.45 12.79
CA ARG A 198 9.55 -17.54 14.20
C ARG A 198 8.04 -17.57 14.45
N GLY A 199 7.58 -18.52 15.28
CA GLY A 199 6.17 -18.68 15.61
C GLY A 199 5.87 -18.66 17.12
N ALA A 200 6.87 -18.42 17.98
CA ALA A 200 6.77 -18.61 19.43
C ALA A 200 5.67 -17.79 20.11
N GLU A 201 5.26 -16.68 19.52
CA GLU A 201 4.18 -15.84 20.02
C GLU A 201 2.86 -16.02 19.23
N GLY A 202 2.82 -16.94 18.26
CA GLY A 202 1.68 -17.16 17.39
C GLY A 202 1.65 -16.22 16.16
N GLN A 203 2.71 -15.43 15.90
CA GLN A 203 2.77 -14.44 14.84
C GLN A 203 2.68 -15.00 13.42
N LEU A 204 2.74 -16.34 13.24
CA LEU A 204 2.52 -16.99 11.95
C LEU A 204 1.04 -17.17 11.59
N GLY A 205 0.10 -17.05 12.56
CA GLY A 205 -1.35 -17.07 12.32
C GLY A 205 -1.94 -18.44 11.96
N GLY A 206 -1.18 -19.53 12.16
CA GLY A 206 -1.60 -20.89 11.83
C GLY A 206 -2.16 -21.68 13.02
N GLY A 207 -2.67 -21.04 14.07
CA GLY A 207 -3.24 -21.68 15.26
C GLY A 207 -2.21 -22.29 16.21
N THR A 208 -0.92 -22.17 15.92
CA THR A 208 0.18 -22.77 16.70
C THR A 208 1.21 -21.73 17.15
N ILE A 209 2.10 -22.15 18.06
CA ILE A 209 3.29 -21.39 18.49
C ILE A 209 4.58 -21.98 17.92
N LEU A 210 4.48 -22.82 16.90
CA LEU A 210 5.64 -23.46 16.30
C LEU A 210 6.22 -22.54 15.20
N SER A 211 7.54 -22.47 15.17
CA SER A 211 8.26 -21.85 14.06
C SER A 211 8.14 -22.72 12.80
N SER A 212 8.08 -22.10 11.63
CA SER A 212 8.04 -22.80 10.35
C SER A 212 9.27 -22.47 9.50
N LEU A 213 9.92 -23.52 9.00
CA LEU A 213 11.11 -23.40 8.14
C LEU A 213 10.74 -23.11 6.68
N SER A 214 9.47 -23.28 6.32
CA SER A 214 8.92 -23.07 4.99
C SER A 214 7.62 -22.27 5.08
N PRO A 215 7.19 -21.63 3.99
CA PRO A 215 5.91 -20.94 3.95
C PRO A 215 4.75 -21.82 4.41
N GLN A 216 4.00 -21.36 5.39
CA GLN A 216 2.85 -22.03 5.97
C GLN A 216 1.61 -21.20 5.72
N PHE A 217 0.55 -21.81 5.18
CA PHE A 217 -0.73 -21.16 4.96
C PHE A 217 -1.37 -20.75 6.28
N ILE A 218 -1.91 -19.55 6.36
CA ILE A 218 -2.67 -19.10 7.53
C ILE A 218 -3.99 -19.85 7.56
N ALA A 219 -4.11 -20.80 8.48
CA ALA A 219 -5.25 -21.70 8.58
C ALA A 219 -6.55 -20.96 8.92
N GLY A 220 -7.67 -21.45 8.36
CA GLY A 220 -9.03 -20.96 8.68
C GLY A 220 -9.42 -19.65 8.01
N ALA A 221 -8.76 -19.28 6.91
CA ALA A 221 -9.04 -18.04 6.20
C ALA A 221 -10.39 -18.05 5.48
N ALA A 222 -11.46 -17.79 6.22
CA ALA A 222 -12.72 -17.32 5.63
C ALA A 222 -12.60 -15.86 5.13
N PHE A 223 -11.39 -15.32 5.04
CA PHE A 223 -11.10 -13.94 4.64
C PHE A 223 -9.81 -13.88 3.84
N HIS A 224 -9.80 -13.03 2.83
CA HIS A 224 -8.63 -12.74 1.99
C HIS A 224 -7.98 -11.43 2.41
N PHE A 225 -6.66 -11.37 2.35
CA PHE A 225 -5.92 -10.16 2.67
C PHE A 225 -5.51 -9.40 1.41
N LEU A 226 -5.65 -8.09 1.45
CA LEU A 226 -5.05 -7.17 0.48
C LEU A 226 -3.57 -6.94 0.80
N LYS A 227 -3.25 -6.86 2.08
CA LYS A 227 -1.92 -6.53 2.59
C LYS A 227 -1.72 -7.17 3.94
N VAL A 228 -0.47 -7.58 4.22
CA VAL A 228 -0.04 -8.02 5.56
C VAL A 228 1.18 -7.21 5.96
N ALA A 229 1.26 -6.82 7.22
CA ALA A 229 2.38 -6.11 7.84
C ALA A 229 2.91 -6.96 9.01
N ALA A 230 4.16 -7.39 8.90
CA ALA A 230 4.87 -8.13 9.93
C ALA A 230 5.64 -7.16 10.84
N GLY A 231 5.29 -7.13 12.10
CA GLY A 231 5.93 -6.31 13.12
C GLY A 231 7.04 -7.05 13.90
N GLY A 232 7.34 -6.61 15.12
CA GLY A 232 8.34 -7.25 15.95
C GLY A 232 8.01 -8.70 16.29
N ARG A 233 6.86 -8.92 16.86
CA ARG A 233 6.38 -10.25 17.31
C ARG A 233 4.89 -10.45 17.06
N HIS A 234 4.28 -9.59 16.23
CA HIS A 234 2.88 -9.67 15.83
C HIS A 234 2.77 -9.42 14.33
N THR A 235 1.61 -9.71 13.79
CA THR A 235 1.30 -9.51 12.39
C THR A 235 -0.10 -8.92 12.28
N CYS A 236 -0.30 -7.97 11.40
CA CYS A 236 -1.61 -7.41 11.08
C CYS A 236 -1.87 -7.49 9.58
N GLY A 237 -3.09 -7.77 9.18
CA GLY A 237 -3.51 -7.85 7.79
C GLY A 237 -4.76 -7.02 7.52
N LEU A 238 -4.75 -6.32 6.39
CA LEU A 238 -5.90 -5.62 5.83
C LEU A 238 -6.65 -6.57 4.91
N THR A 239 -7.92 -6.82 5.19
CA THR A 239 -8.75 -7.71 4.38
C THR A 239 -9.36 -7.00 3.18
N VAL A 240 -9.89 -7.77 2.23
CA VAL A 240 -10.61 -7.24 1.05
C VAL A 240 -11.87 -6.45 1.43
N GLU A 241 -12.42 -6.66 2.64
CA GLU A 241 -13.53 -5.88 3.17
C GLU A 241 -13.08 -4.61 3.90
N SER A 242 -11.82 -4.17 3.71
CA SER A 242 -11.25 -2.99 4.40
C SER A 242 -11.23 -3.12 5.93
N ARG A 243 -11.14 -4.34 6.46
CA ARG A 243 -11.04 -4.61 7.90
C ARG A 243 -9.62 -5.03 8.25
N ILE A 244 -9.20 -4.77 9.49
CA ILE A 244 -7.90 -5.21 9.98
C ILE A 244 -8.08 -6.38 10.94
N ARG A 245 -7.23 -7.40 10.74
CA ARG A 245 -7.05 -8.52 11.67
C ARG A 245 -5.61 -8.60 12.10
N CYS A 246 -5.39 -8.80 13.39
CA CYS A 246 -4.05 -8.91 13.96
C CYS A 246 -3.89 -10.20 14.77
N TRP A 247 -2.64 -10.69 14.89
CA TRP A 247 -2.30 -11.90 15.64
C TRP A 247 -0.84 -11.89 16.11
N GLY A 248 -0.49 -12.75 17.03
CA GLY A 248 0.83 -12.83 17.66
C GLY A 248 0.87 -12.22 19.06
N TRP A 249 1.99 -11.61 19.40
CA TRP A 249 2.25 -10.95 20.68
C TRP A 249 1.33 -9.75 20.93
N ASN A 250 0.86 -9.59 22.20
CA ASN A 250 -0.12 -8.54 22.53
C ASN A 250 0.07 -7.90 23.92
N ASN A 251 1.20 -8.02 24.57
CA ASN A 251 1.36 -7.51 25.94
C ASN A 251 1.17 -5.99 26.06
N ASP A 252 1.41 -5.25 24.98
CA ASP A 252 1.23 -3.80 24.92
C ASP A 252 -0.12 -3.41 24.28
N GLY A 253 -0.97 -4.39 23.90
CA GLY A 253 -2.25 -4.13 23.21
C GLY A 253 -2.13 -3.97 21.70
N GLN A 254 -1.00 -4.35 21.08
CA GLN A 254 -0.71 -4.13 19.65
C GLN A 254 -1.61 -4.90 18.69
N LEU A 255 -2.44 -5.83 19.16
CA LEU A 255 -3.48 -6.48 18.36
C LEU A 255 -4.78 -5.65 18.25
N GLY A 256 -4.97 -4.62 19.08
CA GLY A 256 -6.11 -3.69 19.00
C GLY A 256 -7.48 -4.32 19.31
N ASN A 257 -7.52 -5.44 20.00
CA ASN A 257 -8.71 -6.23 20.31
C ASN A 257 -9.23 -6.02 21.76
N ALA A 258 -8.87 -4.89 22.38
CA ALA A 258 -9.20 -4.51 23.75
C ALA A 258 -8.66 -5.47 24.83
N THR A 259 -7.63 -6.23 24.53
CA THR A 259 -6.96 -7.12 25.47
C THR A 259 -5.44 -6.98 25.37
N THR A 260 -4.72 -7.60 26.30
CA THR A 260 -3.25 -7.79 26.25
C THR A 260 -2.88 -9.26 26.05
N VAL A 261 -3.83 -10.11 25.67
CA VAL A 261 -3.60 -11.53 25.45
C VAL A 261 -3.17 -11.78 24.01
N GLY A 262 -2.01 -12.40 23.83
CA GLY A 262 -1.51 -12.82 22.51
C GLY A 262 -2.39 -13.90 21.87
N LEU A 263 -2.53 -13.85 20.55
CA LEU A 263 -3.40 -14.76 19.80
C LEU A 263 -2.64 -15.45 18.67
N ARG A 264 -3.01 -16.69 18.38
CA ARG A 264 -2.36 -17.53 17.37
C ARG A 264 -3.06 -17.49 16.02
N ASP A 265 -4.27 -16.94 15.99
CA ASP A 265 -5.14 -16.84 14.83
C ASP A 265 -5.51 -15.36 14.58
N PRO A 266 -5.74 -14.96 13.32
CA PRO A 266 -6.13 -13.61 12.98
C PRO A 266 -7.45 -13.18 13.64
N VAL A 267 -7.40 -12.21 14.54
CA VAL A 267 -8.55 -11.63 15.23
C VAL A 267 -8.89 -10.25 14.66
N LEU A 268 -10.17 -9.95 14.53
CA LEU A 268 -10.64 -8.63 14.12
C LEU A 268 -10.34 -7.59 15.23
N ILE A 269 -9.79 -6.43 14.84
CA ILE A 269 -9.62 -5.32 15.78
C ILE A 269 -10.96 -4.75 16.20
N GLU A 270 -11.05 -4.22 17.41
CA GLU A 270 -12.25 -3.55 17.90
C GLU A 270 -12.36 -2.11 17.39
N SER A 271 -12.78 -1.98 16.14
CA SER A 271 -13.15 -0.68 15.56
C SER A 271 -14.32 -0.86 14.61
N GLY A 272 -15.22 0.13 14.52
CA GLY A 272 -16.25 0.20 13.48
C GLY A 272 -15.73 0.69 12.12
N LEU A 273 -14.41 0.94 12.00
CA LEU A 273 -13.80 1.64 10.89
C LEU A 273 -13.46 0.72 9.72
N ARG A 274 -13.36 1.33 8.54
CA ARG A 274 -12.75 0.74 7.34
C ARG A 274 -11.40 1.38 7.08
N PHE A 275 -10.43 0.58 6.64
CA PHE A 275 -9.06 0.98 6.47
C PHE A 275 -8.57 0.75 5.04
N LYS A 276 -7.62 1.57 4.59
CA LYS A 276 -6.94 1.45 3.30
C LYS A 276 -5.45 1.13 3.41
N ASP A 277 -4.84 1.30 4.59
CA ASP A 277 -3.43 0.94 4.83
C ASP A 277 -3.20 0.50 6.28
N VAL A 278 -2.20 -0.35 6.52
CA VAL A 278 -1.77 -0.82 7.83
C VAL A 278 -0.26 -1.03 7.87
N SER A 279 0.36 -0.68 8.99
CA SER A 279 1.78 -0.94 9.26
C SER A 279 1.97 -1.37 10.71
N ALA A 280 2.82 -2.38 10.92
CA ALA A 280 3.13 -2.95 12.22
C ALA A 280 4.56 -2.59 12.64
N GLY A 281 4.69 -1.94 13.79
CA GLY A 281 5.96 -1.60 14.42
C GLY A 281 6.48 -2.68 15.39
N ALA A 282 7.41 -2.34 16.32
CA ALA A 282 7.89 -3.28 17.33
C ALA A 282 6.77 -3.78 18.23
N ARG A 283 6.10 -2.83 18.80
CA ARG A 283 5.14 -3.02 19.87
C ARG A 283 3.87 -2.21 19.65
N HIS A 284 3.71 -1.59 18.46
CA HIS A 284 2.54 -0.80 18.09
C HIS A 284 2.10 -1.11 16.66
N THR A 285 0.91 -0.70 16.31
CA THR A 285 0.32 -0.83 14.98
C THR A 285 -0.36 0.48 14.62
N CYS A 286 -0.22 0.92 13.39
CA CYS A 286 -0.89 2.10 12.85
C CYS A 286 -1.62 1.77 11.54
N ALA A 287 -2.73 2.43 11.29
CA ALA A 287 -3.54 2.23 10.10
C ALA A 287 -4.16 3.53 9.61
N VAL A 288 -4.32 3.64 8.31
CA VAL A 288 -5.02 4.75 7.66
C VAL A 288 -6.43 4.30 7.30
N ALA A 289 -7.44 4.99 7.81
CA ALA A 289 -8.82 4.74 7.47
C ALA A 289 -9.17 5.22 6.04
N GLU A 290 -10.27 4.74 5.47
CA GLU A 290 -10.71 5.12 4.12
C GLU A 290 -10.91 6.64 3.96
N ASP A 291 -11.32 7.32 5.02
CA ASP A 291 -11.45 8.79 5.06
C ASP A 291 -10.12 9.55 5.16
N GLY A 292 -8.99 8.84 5.23
CA GLY A 292 -7.64 9.39 5.37
C GLY A 292 -7.21 9.67 6.80
N LEU A 293 -8.07 9.53 7.80
CA LEU A 293 -7.69 9.68 9.20
C LEU A 293 -6.85 8.50 9.67
N MET A 294 -5.93 8.75 10.59
CA MET A 294 -5.02 7.72 11.08
C MET A 294 -5.37 7.29 12.51
N TRP A 295 -5.21 6.00 12.75
CA TRP A 295 -5.46 5.33 14.02
C TRP A 295 -4.29 4.44 14.38
N CYS A 296 -3.82 4.53 15.62
CA CYS A 296 -2.72 3.69 16.13
C CYS A 296 -3.12 3.01 17.44
N TRP A 297 -2.42 1.92 17.80
CA TRP A 297 -2.64 1.17 19.03
C TRP A 297 -1.42 0.35 19.41
N GLY A 298 -1.35 -0.12 20.66
CA GLY A 298 -0.20 -0.81 21.22
C GLY A 298 0.59 0.09 22.16
N ALA A 299 1.91 -0.13 22.22
CA ALA A 299 2.84 0.65 23.04
C ALA A 299 2.90 2.13 22.65
N ASN A 300 3.01 3.01 23.64
CA ASN A 300 3.07 4.45 23.47
C ASN A 300 4.07 5.17 24.39
N ASP A 301 4.95 4.46 25.04
CA ASP A 301 5.93 5.01 26.01
C ASP A 301 6.86 6.09 25.42
N ARG A 302 6.91 6.20 24.09
CA ARG A 302 7.63 7.22 23.33
C ARG A 302 6.72 8.17 22.54
N GLY A 303 5.39 8.05 22.69
CA GLY A 303 4.43 8.81 21.91
C GLY A 303 4.21 8.30 20.48
N GLN A 304 4.58 7.04 20.20
CA GLN A 304 4.52 6.44 18.86
C GLN A 304 3.10 6.24 18.32
N LEU A 305 2.07 6.32 19.15
CA LEU A 305 0.67 6.34 18.72
C LEU A 305 0.24 7.69 18.14
N GLY A 306 0.95 8.77 18.50
CA GLY A 306 0.69 10.10 17.94
C GLY A 306 -0.61 10.76 18.44
N ASP A 307 -1.21 10.29 19.51
CA ASP A 307 -2.47 10.76 20.09
C ASP A 307 -2.30 11.91 21.10
N ALA A 308 -1.12 12.53 21.13
CA ALA A 308 -0.67 13.54 22.07
C ALA A 308 -0.46 13.03 23.51
N THR A 309 -0.44 11.72 23.72
CA THR A 309 -0.15 11.06 25.00
C THR A 309 1.11 10.19 24.91
N THR A 310 1.46 9.54 26.03
CA THR A 310 2.46 8.48 26.11
C THR A 310 1.90 7.23 26.81
N THR A 311 0.58 7.05 26.74
CA THR A 311 -0.13 5.94 27.36
C THR A 311 -0.44 4.87 26.30
N ASP A 312 -0.11 3.61 26.58
CA ASP A 312 -0.42 2.48 25.73
C ASP A 312 -1.93 2.33 25.48
N SER A 313 -2.31 1.82 24.33
CA SER A 313 -3.71 1.59 24.02
C SER A 313 -3.96 0.20 23.45
N GLN A 314 -4.90 -0.53 24.05
CA GLN A 314 -5.38 -1.84 23.58
C GLN A 314 -6.41 -1.73 22.45
N ARG A 315 -6.82 -0.52 22.07
CA ARG A 315 -7.81 -0.20 21.03
C ARG A 315 -7.26 0.85 20.10
N PRO A 316 -7.69 0.90 18.84
CA PRO A 316 -7.35 2.00 17.96
C PRO A 316 -7.71 3.36 18.57
N VAL A 317 -6.71 4.23 18.75
CA VAL A 317 -6.87 5.65 19.14
C VAL A 317 -6.57 6.54 17.94
N ARG A 318 -7.33 7.63 17.81
CA ARG A 318 -7.13 8.60 16.72
C ARG A 318 -5.83 9.37 16.93
N VAL A 319 -5.04 9.48 15.89
CA VAL A 319 -3.85 10.33 15.87
C VAL A 319 -4.27 11.80 15.98
N ALA A 320 -3.57 12.58 16.81
CA ALA A 320 -3.92 13.96 17.15
C ALA A 320 -3.55 14.95 16.03
N THR A 321 -4.26 14.85 14.92
CA THR A 321 -4.12 15.74 13.76
C THR A 321 -5.40 15.74 12.92
N GLU A 322 -5.61 16.81 12.16
CA GLU A 322 -6.64 16.87 11.12
C GLU A 322 -6.09 16.54 9.73
N ALA A 323 -4.78 16.27 9.61
CA ALA A 323 -4.18 15.84 8.35
C ALA A 323 -4.77 14.51 7.90
N ARG A 324 -4.94 14.36 6.59
CA ARG A 324 -5.33 13.11 5.95
C ARG A 324 -4.11 12.45 5.34
N PHE A 325 -3.98 11.15 5.53
CA PHE A 325 -2.82 10.39 5.13
C PHE A 325 -3.13 9.43 3.97
N LEU A 326 -2.10 9.20 3.14
CA LEU A 326 -2.10 8.21 2.07
C LEU A 326 -1.55 6.88 2.56
N SER A 327 -0.47 6.92 3.35
CA SER A 327 0.25 5.74 3.81
C SER A 327 0.91 5.94 5.17
N VAL A 328 1.23 4.84 5.83
CA VAL A 328 1.91 4.81 7.12
C VAL A 328 3.05 3.80 7.12
N SER A 329 4.14 4.14 7.82
CA SER A 329 5.26 3.25 8.10
C SER A 329 5.61 3.34 9.59
N ALA A 330 5.41 2.24 10.31
CA ALA A 330 5.75 2.08 11.71
C ALA A 330 7.14 1.45 11.83
N GLY A 331 8.04 2.14 12.51
CA GLY A 331 9.36 1.64 12.89
C GLY A 331 9.34 0.94 14.25
N ALA A 332 10.49 0.91 14.95
CA ALA A 332 10.50 0.31 16.28
C ALA A 332 9.58 1.05 17.26
N ASP A 333 9.93 2.28 17.58
CA ASP A 333 9.22 3.12 18.54
C ASP A 333 8.94 4.52 17.94
N HIS A 334 8.90 4.63 16.61
CA HIS A 334 8.48 5.84 15.90
C HIS A 334 7.57 5.47 14.74
N THR A 335 6.81 6.43 14.28
CA THR A 335 5.89 6.30 13.15
C THR A 335 6.11 7.44 12.18
N CYS A 336 6.13 7.15 10.90
CA CYS A 336 6.14 8.13 9.81
C CYS A 336 4.98 7.88 8.86
N ALA A 337 4.44 8.94 8.28
CA ALA A 337 3.33 8.85 7.34
C ALA A 337 3.44 9.92 6.26
N LEU A 338 2.84 9.64 5.11
CA LEU A 338 2.70 10.61 4.02
C LEU A 338 1.27 11.12 3.99
N ASP A 339 1.10 12.45 4.07
CA ASP A 339 -0.21 13.07 3.92
C ASP A 339 -0.67 13.17 2.47
N GLU A 340 -1.90 13.62 2.21
CA GLU A 340 -2.45 13.79 0.86
C GLU A 340 -1.63 14.77 -0.01
N GLY A 341 -0.84 15.65 0.60
CA GLY A 341 0.13 16.50 -0.06
C GLY A 341 1.46 15.81 -0.38
N GLN A 342 1.60 14.52 -0.01
CA GLN A 342 2.85 13.77 -0.08
C GLN A 342 3.96 14.33 0.83
N LEU A 343 3.59 15.10 1.85
CA LEU A 343 4.53 15.59 2.85
C LEU A 343 4.67 14.54 3.95
N ALA A 344 5.90 14.31 4.40
CA ALA A 344 6.16 13.37 5.48
C ALA A 344 5.97 14.03 6.84
N GLN A 345 5.27 13.33 7.73
CA GLN A 345 5.11 13.65 9.13
C GLN A 345 5.57 12.46 9.97
N CYS A 346 6.42 12.71 10.97
CA CYS A 346 6.92 11.66 11.84
C CYS A 346 6.71 12.00 13.32
N TRP A 347 6.57 10.97 14.16
CA TRP A 347 6.36 11.09 15.62
C TRP A 347 6.83 9.83 16.35
N GLY A 348 6.86 9.84 17.66
CA GLY A 348 7.40 8.80 18.52
C GLY A 348 8.80 9.11 18.98
N ALA A 349 9.62 8.07 19.18
CA ALA A 349 11.01 8.15 19.60
C ALA A 349 11.88 8.94 18.64
N ASN A 350 12.79 9.76 19.19
CA ASN A 350 13.70 10.59 18.42
C ASN A 350 15.15 10.64 18.98
N THR A 351 15.47 9.78 19.90
CA THR A 351 16.82 9.76 20.52
C THR A 351 17.97 9.50 19.55
N SER A 352 17.63 8.96 18.37
CA SER A 352 18.56 8.76 17.23
C SER A 352 18.21 9.68 16.06
N ALA A 353 17.50 10.78 16.29
CA ALA A 353 17.07 11.74 15.27
C ALA A 353 16.23 11.14 14.13
N GLN A 354 15.59 10.00 14.34
CA GLN A 354 14.82 9.25 13.35
C GLN A 354 13.57 9.99 12.84
N LEU A 355 13.15 11.09 13.50
CA LEU A 355 12.04 11.94 13.05
C LEU A 355 12.46 12.96 11.98
N GLY A 356 13.77 13.14 11.67
CA GLY A 356 14.23 13.97 10.57
C GLY A 356 14.09 15.49 10.75
N ARG A 357 14.21 16.01 11.98
CA ARG A 357 13.93 17.39 12.33
C ARG A 357 15.14 18.19 12.87
N GLY A 358 16.32 17.60 12.83
CA GLY A 358 17.56 18.25 13.32
C GLY A 358 17.71 18.32 14.84
N HIS A 359 16.80 17.73 15.62
CA HIS A 359 16.85 17.62 17.07
C HIS A 359 16.54 16.20 17.55
N LEU A 360 16.75 15.91 18.84
CA LEU A 360 16.62 14.57 19.43
C LEU A 360 15.41 14.36 20.35
N GLU A 361 14.47 15.31 20.36
CA GLU A 361 13.30 15.23 21.22
C GLU A 361 12.22 14.35 20.63
N ASP A 362 11.66 13.43 21.44
CA ASP A 362 10.48 12.63 21.12
C ASP A 362 9.27 13.51 20.82
N ARG A 363 8.33 13.02 20.04
CA ARG A 363 7.07 13.70 19.71
C ARG A 363 5.88 12.77 19.88
N SER A 364 4.92 13.17 20.67
CA SER A 364 3.67 12.41 20.86
C SER A 364 2.55 12.76 19.85
N HIS A 365 2.83 13.56 18.83
CA HIS A 365 1.89 13.92 17.77
C HIS A 365 2.62 14.11 16.42
N PRO A 366 1.93 13.92 15.30
CA PRO A 366 2.52 14.09 13.97
C PRO A 366 3.19 15.46 13.80
N THR A 367 4.39 15.42 13.27
CA THR A 367 5.18 16.63 13.10
C THR A 367 5.86 16.62 11.73
N PRO A 368 5.65 17.64 10.88
CA PRO A 368 6.26 17.70 9.55
C PRO A 368 7.79 17.69 9.60
N LEU A 369 8.43 17.09 8.61
CA LEU A 369 9.88 17.19 8.41
C LEU A 369 10.31 18.63 8.16
N SER A 370 11.55 18.96 8.51
CA SER A 370 12.11 20.32 8.35
C SER A 370 12.18 20.83 6.92
N PHE A 371 12.21 19.91 5.94
CA PHE A 371 12.22 20.22 4.52
C PHE A 371 10.90 19.77 3.90
N GLY A 372 10.13 20.69 3.35
CA GLY A 372 8.83 20.43 2.71
C GLY A 372 8.91 19.66 1.37
N PHE A 373 9.74 18.63 1.32
CA PHE A 373 9.86 17.75 0.15
C PHE A 373 8.64 16.83 0.05
N ARG A 374 8.19 16.60 -1.18
CA ARG A 374 7.18 15.58 -1.48
C ARG A 374 7.84 14.24 -1.65
N TYR A 375 7.31 13.23 -0.97
CA TYR A 375 7.82 11.86 -1.02
C TYR A 375 6.78 10.90 -1.60
N GLU A 376 7.24 9.95 -2.40
CA GLU A 376 6.42 8.86 -2.97
C GLU A 376 6.26 7.70 -1.98
N SER A 377 7.30 7.43 -1.20
CA SER A 377 7.28 6.39 -0.17
C SER A 377 8.19 6.74 0.99
N ILE A 378 7.89 6.17 2.16
CA ILE A 378 8.66 6.31 3.38
C ILE A 378 8.78 4.95 4.06
N SER A 379 9.95 4.65 4.62
CA SER A 379 10.24 3.41 5.33
C SER A 379 10.93 3.73 6.66
N ALA A 380 10.27 3.39 7.76
CA ALA A 380 10.78 3.54 9.11
C ALA A 380 11.45 2.23 9.56
N GLY A 381 12.72 2.31 9.92
CA GLY A 381 13.52 1.20 10.46
C GLY A 381 13.54 1.15 11.99
N LEU A 382 14.60 0.56 12.57
CA LEU A 382 14.73 0.49 14.02
C LEU A 382 15.00 1.89 14.61
N TYR A 383 16.02 2.60 14.11
CA TYR A 383 16.47 3.92 14.60
C TYR A 383 16.78 4.90 13.47
N HIS A 384 16.36 4.61 12.24
CA HIS A 384 16.53 5.48 11.09
C HIS A 384 15.31 5.42 10.19
N THR A 385 15.21 6.36 9.28
CA THR A 385 14.12 6.46 8.32
C THR A 385 14.68 6.75 6.95
N CYS A 386 14.12 6.14 5.92
CA CYS A 386 14.43 6.39 4.52
C CYS A 386 13.18 6.77 3.74
N ALA A 387 13.29 7.64 2.74
CA ALA A 387 12.16 8.05 1.91
C ALA A 387 12.58 8.33 0.46
N LEU A 388 11.71 8.00 -0.47
CA LEU A 388 11.86 8.29 -1.89
C LEU A 388 11.07 9.53 -2.27
N ARG A 389 11.74 10.48 -2.91
CA ARG A 389 11.07 11.62 -3.56
C ARG A 389 10.55 11.25 -4.94
N ALA A 390 9.64 12.08 -5.44
CA ALA A 390 9.22 12.06 -6.83
C ALA A 390 10.45 12.07 -7.77
N GLY A 391 10.51 11.10 -8.68
CA GLY A 391 11.69 10.88 -9.54
C GLY A 391 12.70 9.88 -9.00
N GLY A 392 12.48 9.29 -7.81
CA GLY A 392 13.26 8.18 -7.29
C GLY A 392 14.52 8.58 -6.51
N GLN A 393 14.69 9.85 -6.18
CA GLN A 393 15.79 10.29 -5.31
C GLN A 393 15.58 9.75 -3.89
N LEU A 394 16.59 9.10 -3.32
CA LEU A 394 16.52 8.46 -2.01
C LEU A 394 17.18 9.35 -0.95
N TYR A 395 16.50 9.52 0.17
CA TYR A 395 16.98 10.22 1.35
C TYR A 395 16.87 9.33 2.57
N CYS A 396 17.88 9.32 3.45
CA CYS A 396 17.81 8.66 4.76
C CYS A 396 18.28 9.63 5.86
N TRP A 397 17.83 9.37 7.10
CA TRP A 397 18.20 10.15 8.29
C TRP A 397 18.02 9.31 9.55
N GLY A 398 18.55 9.80 10.67
CA GLY A 398 18.52 9.12 11.94
C GLY A 398 19.86 8.55 12.32
N GLU A 399 19.87 7.37 12.96
CA GLU A 399 21.07 6.65 13.36
C GLU A 399 21.91 6.24 12.14
N GLY A 400 23.22 6.50 12.20
CA GLY A 400 24.15 6.24 11.10
C GLY A 400 25.38 5.42 11.48
N SER A 401 25.55 5.05 12.77
CA SER A 401 26.80 4.43 13.29
C SER A 401 27.18 3.12 12.61
N ALA A 402 26.21 2.39 12.05
CA ALA A 402 26.46 1.17 11.28
C ALA A 402 26.57 1.41 9.76
N GLY A 403 26.50 2.66 9.31
CA GLY A 403 26.47 3.03 7.89
C GLY A 403 25.10 2.89 7.22
N GLN A 404 24.03 2.67 7.99
CA GLN A 404 22.66 2.41 7.47
C GLN A 404 22.06 3.60 6.72
N LEU A 405 22.63 4.79 6.81
CA LEU A 405 22.20 5.96 6.03
C LEU A 405 22.71 5.95 4.60
N GLY A 406 23.81 5.24 4.30
CA GLY A 406 24.30 5.05 2.94
C GLY A 406 24.99 6.26 2.30
N ILE A 407 25.42 7.23 3.08
CA ILE A 407 26.02 8.51 2.62
C ILE A 407 27.54 8.55 2.66
N GLY A 408 28.18 7.43 3.03
CA GLY A 408 29.63 7.29 3.06
C GLY A 408 30.29 7.59 4.40
N ASP A 409 29.52 7.95 5.42
CA ASP A 409 29.98 8.11 6.80
C ASP A 409 29.23 7.20 7.77
N ASN A 410 29.61 7.22 9.04
CA ASN A 410 29.04 6.42 10.11
C ASN A 410 28.61 7.30 11.28
N VAL A 411 27.93 8.42 10.97
CA VAL A 411 27.45 9.36 11.99
C VAL A 411 25.94 9.54 11.92
N LEU A 412 25.35 10.01 13.01
CA LEU A 412 23.95 10.36 13.10
C LEU A 412 23.65 11.62 12.28
N HIS A 413 22.59 11.60 11.49
CA HIS A 413 22.10 12.75 10.74
C HIS A 413 20.65 13.07 11.09
N GLY A 414 20.42 14.21 11.71
CA GLY A 414 19.09 14.66 12.16
C GLY A 414 18.19 15.20 11.07
N ASN A 415 18.68 15.35 9.84
CA ASN A 415 17.91 15.82 8.69
C ASN A 415 18.08 14.87 7.51
N PRO A 416 17.11 14.78 6.59
CA PRO A 416 17.20 13.96 5.40
C PRO A 416 18.46 14.23 4.57
N GLN A 417 19.26 13.19 4.33
CA GLN A 417 20.47 13.21 3.51
C GLN A 417 20.25 12.50 2.19
N LEU A 418 20.63 13.11 1.07
CA LEU A 418 20.55 12.52 -0.26
C LEU A 418 21.57 11.38 -0.39
N ILE A 419 21.16 10.24 -0.94
CA ILE A 419 22.01 9.08 -1.14
C ILE A 419 22.41 8.95 -2.61
N GLY A 420 23.67 9.28 -2.92
CA GLY A 420 24.21 9.12 -4.26
C GLY A 420 23.39 9.80 -5.36
N ASP A 421 23.62 9.37 -6.59
CA ASP A 421 23.00 9.91 -7.81
C ASP A 421 22.00 8.93 -8.48
N LYS A 422 21.91 7.71 -7.97
CA LYS A 422 20.96 6.70 -8.50
C LYS A 422 19.52 7.03 -8.17
N THR A 423 18.62 6.55 -9.02
CA THR A 423 17.18 6.60 -8.76
C THR A 423 16.66 5.23 -8.38
N TYR A 424 15.80 5.19 -7.37
CA TYR A 424 15.23 3.98 -6.82
C TYR A 424 13.71 3.97 -6.95
N GLN A 425 13.12 2.78 -7.00
CA GLN A 425 11.67 2.60 -7.06
C GLN A 425 11.08 2.07 -5.75
N SER A 426 11.88 1.43 -4.92
CA SER A 426 11.48 0.99 -3.59
C SER A 426 12.62 1.10 -2.61
N VAL A 427 12.31 1.33 -1.33
CA VAL A 427 13.27 1.40 -0.23
C VAL A 427 12.74 0.62 0.96
N PHE A 428 13.66 0.02 1.69
CA PHE A 428 13.43 -0.74 2.89
C PHE A 428 14.45 -0.35 3.96
N ALA A 429 13.99 0.10 5.12
CA ALA A 429 14.79 0.36 6.30
C ALA A 429 14.63 -0.81 7.28
N GLY A 430 15.70 -1.55 7.49
CA GLY A 430 15.78 -2.69 8.43
C GLY A 430 16.15 -2.28 9.85
N SER A 431 16.82 -3.18 10.60
CA SER A 431 17.30 -2.88 11.96
C SER A 431 18.41 -1.80 11.96
N SER A 432 19.54 -2.12 11.39
CA SER A 432 20.69 -1.20 11.24
C SER A 432 21.28 -1.31 9.83
N PHE A 433 20.42 -1.51 8.85
CA PHE A 433 20.78 -1.58 7.44
C PHE A 433 19.60 -1.06 6.60
N SER A 434 19.85 -0.75 5.36
CA SER A 434 18.86 -0.34 4.39
C SER A 434 19.08 -1.05 3.06
N CYS A 435 18.01 -1.23 2.31
CA CYS A 435 18.04 -1.75 0.95
C CYS A 435 17.14 -0.93 0.04
N ALA A 436 17.47 -0.87 -1.24
CA ALA A 436 16.65 -0.23 -2.26
C ALA A 436 16.75 -0.97 -3.60
N VAL A 437 15.73 -0.88 -4.43
CA VAL A 437 15.75 -1.38 -5.81
C VAL A 437 15.94 -0.21 -6.76
N GLU A 438 17.00 -0.25 -7.57
CA GLU A 438 17.28 0.76 -8.59
C GLU A 438 16.22 0.71 -9.70
N ARG A 439 15.73 1.88 -10.11
CA ARG A 439 14.60 2.01 -11.06
C ARG A 439 14.92 1.52 -12.46
N VAL A 440 16.17 1.68 -12.90
CA VAL A 440 16.57 1.35 -14.29
C VAL A 440 16.98 -0.12 -14.43
N SER A 441 17.90 -0.58 -13.58
CA SER A 441 18.42 -1.95 -13.68
C SER A 441 17.58 -2.99 -12.97
N LEU A 442 16.65 -2.57 -12.10
CA LEU A 442 15.89 -3.43 -11.20
C LEU A 442 16.77 -4.25 -10.25
N ARG A 443 18.04 -3.84 -10.07
CA ARG A 443 18.97 -4.49 -9.15
C ARG A 443 18.76 -3.96 -7.74
N ALA A 444 18.89 -4.84 -6.76
CA ALA A 444 18.88 -4.46 -5.36
C ALA A 444 20.26 -3.97 -4.90
N TYR A 445 20.25 -2.96 -4.06
CA TYR A 445 21.41 -2.41 -3.36
C TYR A 445 21.11 -2.42 -1.87
N CYS A 446 22.07 -2.88 -1.04
CA CYS A 446 21.93 -2.85 0.41
C CYS A 446 23.19 -2.24 1.05
N TRP A 447 23.02 -1.63 2.24
CA TRP A 447 24.09 -0.97 2.98
C TRP A 447 23.75 -0.93 4.48
N GLY A 448 24.73 -0.66 5.34
CA GLY A 448 24.61 -0.74 6.80
C GLY A 448 25.28 -1.99 7.36
N THR A 449 24.75 -2.54 8.44
CA THR A 449 25.24 -3.75 9.09
C THR A 449 25.07 -4.98 8.19
N GLY A 450 26.16 -5.78 8.06
CA GLY A 450 26.18 -7.01 7.27
C GLY A 450 26.52 -8.28 8.07
N SER A 451 26.39 -8.26 9.40
CA SER A 451 26.84 -9.33 10.32
C SER A 451 26.18 -10.69 10.09
N PHE A 452 24.95 -10.70 9.53
CA PHE A 452 24.19 -11.92 9.25
C PHE A 452 24.02 -12.17 7.74
N GLY A 453 24.72 -11.42 6.89
CA GLY A 453 24.57 -11.51 5.44
C GLY A 453 23.37 -10.77 4.88
N GLN A 454 22.70 -9.95 5.68
CA GLN A 454 21.50 -9.20 5.28
C GLN A 454 21.74 -8.17 4.16
N LEU A 455 23.01 -7.90 3.83
CA LEU A 455 23.35 -7.09 2.65
C LEU A 455 23.33 -7.88 1.34
N GLY A 456 23.28 -9.22 1.41
CA GLY A 456 23.15 -10.09 0.23
C GLY A 456 24.36 -10.07 -0.73
N GLN A 457 25.54 -9.68 -0.27
CA GLN A 457 26.72 -9.43 -1.12
C GLN A 457 27.71 -10.60 -1.15
N GLY A 458 27.35 -11.76 -0.60
CA GLY A 458 28.24 -12.93 -0.49
C GLY A 458 29.28 -12.82 0.61
N LEU A 459 29.26 -11.77 1.42
CA LEU A 459 30.25 -11.46 2.45
C LEU A 459 29.58 -11.01 3.74
N VAL A 460 30.22 -11.32 4.87
CA VAL A 460 29.86 -10.80 6.19
C VAL A 460 30.67 -9.54 6.46
N ARG A 461 30.15 -8.41 5.99
CA ARG A 461 30.76 -7.09 6.24
C ARG A 461 29.71 -6.00 6.23
N SER A 462 29.95 -4.92 6.98
CA SER A 462 29.16 -3.70 6.92
C SER A 462 29.71 -2.75 5.86
N VAL A 463 28.84 -1.98 5.21
CA VAL A 463 29.20 -0.96 4.22
C VAL A 463 28.33 0.27 4.43
N ASN A 464 28.89 1.47 4.24
CA ASN A 464 28.20 2.73 4.47
C ASN A 464 27.77 3.47 3.18
N VAL A 465 27.79 2.76 2.05
CA VAL A 465 27.29 3.24 0.76
C VAL A 465 26.47 2.14 0.08
N PRO A 466 25.47 2.48 -0.75
CA PRO A 466 24.71 1.50 -1.50
C PRO A 466 25.60 0.56 -2.30
N SER A 467 25.57 -0.71 -1.98
CA SER A 467 26.37 -1.75 -2.62
C SER A 467 25.47 -2.84 -3.20
N ILE A 468 25.78 -3.29 -4.42
CA ILE A 468 24.94 -4.19 -5.19
C ILE A 468 24.80 -5.55 -4.52
N VAL A 469 23.58 -6.06 -4.46
CA VAL A 469 23.27 -7.42 -4.02
C VAL A 469 23.74 -8.43 -5.06
N SER A 470 24.33 -9.55 -4.62
CA SER A 470 24.89 -10.59 -5.48
C SER A 470 23.83 -11.30 -6.32
N GLY A 471 24.25 -11.84 -7.46
CA GLY A 471 23.37 -12.49 -8.44
C GLY A 471 22.82 -11.50 -9.45
N GLU A 472 22.09 -12.01 -10.45
CA GLU A 472 21.51 -11.20 -11.51
C GLU A 472 19.98 -11.07 -11.44
N VAL A 473 19.43 -11.33 -10.26
CA VAL A 473 17.98 -11.24 -10.04
C VAL A 473 17.52 -9.81 -10.16
N GLN A 474 16.50 -9.60 -10.97
CA GLN A 474 15.78 -8.33 -11.06
C GLN A 474 14.62 -8.33 -10.09
N PHE A 475 14.57 -7.34 -9.22
CA PHE A 475 13.56 -7.21 -8.20
C PHE A 475 12.58 -6.10 -8.56
N ARG A 476 11.30 -6.34 -8.32
CA ARG A 476 10.28 -5.29 -8.37
C ARG A 476 10.22 -4.51 -7.06
N GLN A 477 10.49 -5.23 -5.96
CA GLN A 477 10.40 -4.64 -4.61
C GLN A 477 11.28 -5.40 -3.63
N ILE A 478 11.72 -4.70 -2.59
CA ILE A 478 12.54 -5.25 -1.52
C ILE A 478 11.95 -4.87 -0.15
N GLY A 479 11.79 -5.87 0.72
CA GLY A 479 11.22 -5.73 2.06
C GLY A 479 9.85 -5.07 2.10
N ARG A 480 9.16 -5.17 3.23
CA ARG A 480 8.02 -4.31 3.56
C ARG A 480 7.72 -4.36 5.06
#